data_4895592ee72162994f8b54b192378740
#
_entry.id   4895592ee72162994f8b54b192378740
#
_cell.length_a   1.000
_cell.length_b   1.000
_cell.length_c   1.000
_cell.angle_alpha   90.00
_cell.angle_beta   90.00
_cell.angle_gamma   90.00
#
_symmetry.space_group_name_H-M   'P 1'
#
loop_
_entity.id
_entity.type
_entity.pdbx_description
1 polymer ?
#
loop_
_entity_poly.entity_id
_entity_poly.type
_entity_poly.pdbx_seq_one_letter_code
_entity_poly.pdbx_strand_id
1 'polypeptide(L)'
;MNRDDYKTHTIQYVFVIASYNNETNVYKNISSIVLQKYTNWRIIYINDASTDKTAQKLNELIQQYNISQKVRYIENETNMKQAYSKYKAYQMVGDNEVVCILDGDDWLKHDRVLNVLNQYYENEKYHIVTSNFDIYENNKTYQTGRSIKYFDNVLSEKQCRYANYSFGHLKTGLGVYFKSIPENRFKYNNKWLDRCTDVAEMVCVSELCKKQKLIQIDDVLYVYNKTNSVKYENSFYSSDTAQHELINTYIMNQPKCHYVLPQSYIIHIKGETQLHKNIYCQMDFIQPYKWDIYYASTPDKIQALLEKKQIYRETNELSHVNKQHMKLFNIQKDHCTDKALALIWTNLSLFHHIEKNAADVDHVVVFEDDIYSSKHFQEQCYINDHILKNKDVVYLGCHNEEQTIYGRTASEKFVPIGKDDFLYYGTYAVILSKKARNYIVSLGFDYFVEKNVSYDMFLNYIRLIELNCDLTFYKYQYQLFIPEVRKNGIQQQRYNDFYSKQHIDLRNYFITVPIH
;
A
#
# COMPACT_ATOMS: atom_id res chain seq x y z
N MET A 1 15.38 -37.26 15.04
CA MET A 1 14.37 -36.47 14.34
C MET A 1 14.06 -35.26 15.22
N ASN A 2 14.51 -34.08 14.82
CA ASN A 2 14.33 -32.85 15.61
C ASN A 2 12.86 -32.38 15.50
N ARG A 3 12.29 -31.95 16.61
CA ARG A 3 10.91 -31.40 16.70
C ARG A 3 10.65 -30.14 15.83
N ASP A 4 11.65 -29.62 15.12
CA ASP A 4 11.55 -28.42 14.28
C ASP A 4 11.05 -28.70 12.86
N ASP A 5 10.89 -29.94 12.45
CA ASP A 5 10.55 -30.31 11.06
C ASP A 5 9.05 -30.22 10.72
N TYR A 6 8.19 -29.83 11.69
CA TYR A 6 6.72 -29.77 11.51
C TYR A 6 6.11 -28.37 11.65
N LYS A 7 6.92 -27.31 11.75
CA LYS A 7 6.34 -25.94 11.67
C LYS A 7 5.86 -25.69 10.24
N THR A 8 4.58 -25.42 10.08
CA THR A 8 3.99 -25.00 8.80
C THR A 8 4.71 -23.74 8.33
N HIS A 9 5.35 -23.79 7.17
CA HIS A 9 6.02 -22.67 6.53
C HIS A 9 4.96 -21.71 5.96
N THR A 10 4.38 -20.85 6.81
CA THR A 10 3.27 -19.96 6.46
C THR A 10 3.73 -18.71 5.71
N ILE A 11 4.91 -18.18 6.03
CA ILE A 11 5.46 -16.99 5.39
C ILE A 11 6.02 -17.37 4.02
N GLN A 12 5.59 -16.65 2.99
CA GLN A 12 6.15 -16.81 1.65
C GLN A 12 7.29 -15.82 1.43
N TYR A 13 8.47 -16.34 1.07
CA TYR A 13 9.63 -15.55 0.69
C TYR A 13 9.71 -15.39 -0.82
N VAL A 14 10.00 -14.17 -1.28
CA VAL A 14 10.15 -13.86 -2.70
C VAL A 14 11.55 -13.32 -2.95
N PHE A 15 12.37 -14.10 -3.61
CA PHE A 15 13.68 -13.61 -4.05
C PHE A 15 13.51 -12.72 -5.28
N VAL A 16 13.93 -11.47 -5.16
CA VAL A 16 14.00 -10.53 -6.28
C VAL A 16 15.44 -10.49 -6.77
N ILE A 17 15.65 -10.95 -8.00
CA ILE A 17 16.96 -11.07 -8.63
C ILE A 17 16.95 -10.25 -9.93
N ALA A 18 17.74 -9.17 -9.96
CA ALA A 18 18.07 -8.46 -11.19
C ALA A 18 19.48 -8.90 -11.62
N SER A 19 19.62 -9.38 -12.85
CA SER A 19 20.84 -10.01 -13.31
C SER A 19 21.20 -9.56 -14.72
N TYR A 20 22.48 -9.27 -14.92
CA TYR A 20 23.06 -8.92 -16.23
C TYR A 20 24.45 -9.54 -16.36
N ASN A 21 24.67 -10.38 -17.37
CA ASN A 21 25.93 -11.05 -17.67
C ASN A 21 26.55 -11.79 -16.46
N ASN A 22 25.78 -12.67 -15.86
CA ASN A 22 26.15 -13.43 -14.66
C ASN A 22 26.31 -14.95 -14.89
N GLU A 23 26.69 -15.35 -16.09
CA GLU A 23 26.80 -16.78 -16.43
C GLU A 23 27.70 -17.60 -15.50
N THR A 24 28.68 -16.98 -14.86
CA THR A 24 29.60 -17.63 -13.92
C THR A 24 29.02 -17.80 -12.52
N ASN A 25 28.03 -16.99 -12.15
CA ASN A 25 27.50 -16.92 -10.79
C ASN A 25 26.10 -17.53 -10.65
N VAL A 26 25.34 -17.63 -11.75
CA VAL A 26 23.93 -18.06 -11.74
C VAL A 26 23.74 -19.42 -11.04
N TYR A 27 24.70 -20.35 -11.17
CA TYR A 27 24.66 -21.64 -10.47
C TYR A 27 24.67 -21.46 -8.95
N LYS A 28 25.63 -20.71 -8.40
CA LYS A 28 25.75 -20.46 -6.95
C LYS A 28 24.54 -19.71 -6.43
N ASN A 29 24.11 -18.69 -7.17
CA ASN A 29 22.97 -17.85 -6.83
C ASN A 29 21.70 -18.73 -6.66
N ILE A 30 21.28 -19.43 -7.70
CA ILE A 30 20.06 -20.25 -7.70
C ILE A 30 20.16 -21.45 -6.76
N SER A 31 21.28 -22.17 -6.76
CA SER A 31 21.46 -23.33 -5.86
C SER A 31 21.36 -22.94 -4.39
N SER A 32 21.83 -21.76 -4.02
CA SER A 32 21.75 -21.27 -2.63
C SER A 32 20.31 -21.06 -2.15
N ILE A 33 19.38 -20.77 -3.07
CA ILE A 33 17.95 -20.64 -2.79
C ILE A 33 17.29 -22.04 -2.75
N VAL A 34 17.56 -22.85 -3.76
CA VAL A 34 16.93 -24.18 -3.91
C VAL A 34 17.25 -25.09 -2.74
N LEU A 35 18.45 -24.98 -2.20
CA LEU A 35 18.92 -25.79 -1.07
C LEU A 35 18.42 -25.34 0.30
N GLN A 36 17.60 -24.27 0.37
CA GLN A 36 17.03 -23.83 1.65
C GLN A 36 16.12 -24.91 2.26
N LYS A 37 16.27 -25.13 3.57
CA LYS A 37 15.40 -26.06 4.33
C LYS A 37 13.96 -25.55 4.46
N TYR A 38 13.77 -24.25 4.41
CA TYR A 38 12.47 -23.62 4.36
C TYR A 38 11.94 -23.62 2.92
N THR A 39 10.78 -24.21 2.68
CA THR A 39 10.33 -24.55 1.32
C THR A 39 9.34 -23.57 0.70
N ASN A 40 8.74 -22.67 1.49
CA ASN A 40 7.75 -21.70 0.98
C ASN A 40 8.44 -20.43 0.44
N TRP A 41 9.08 -20.60 -0.72
CA TRP A 41 9.74 -19.51 -1.44
C TRP A 41 9.43 -19.57 -2.93
N ARG A 42 9.58 -18.42 -3.59
CA ARG A 42 9.56 -18.26 -5.05
C ARG A 42 10.60 -17.25 -5.50
N ILE A 43 10.86 -17.20 -6.79
CA ILE A 43 11.86 -16.31 -7.41
C ILE A 43 11.16 -15.44 -8.46
N ILE A 44 11.45 -14.15 -8.47
CA ILE A 44 11.25 -13.25 -9.60
C ILE A 44 12.64 -12.92 -10.13
N TYR A 45 12.99 -13.51 -11.28
CA TYR A 45 14.28 -13.31 -11.93
C TYR A 45 14.13 -12.42 -13.14
N ILE A 46 14.79 -11.28 -13.14
CA ILE A 46 14.80 -10.36 -14.29
C ILE A 46 16.18 -10.39 -14.92
N ASN A 47 16.23 -10.94 -16.13
CA ASN A 47 17.39 -10.90 -17.00
C ASN A 47 17.39 -9.56 -17.75
N ASP A 48 18.36 -8.70 -17.46
CA ASP A 48 18.42 -7.34 -18.00
C ASP A 48 19.14 -7.32 -19.37
N ALA A 49 18.65 -8.13 -20.32
CA ALA A 49 19.21 -8.31 -21.66
C ALA A 49 20.67 -8.81 -21.65
N SER A 50 20.95 -9.89 -20.89
CA SER A 50 22.29 -10.50 -20.89
C SER A 50 22.69 -11.01 -22.27
N THR A 51 23.95 -10.78 -22.64
CA THR A 51 24.54 -11.22 -23.91
C THR A 51 25.40 -12.49 -23.78
N ASP A 52 25.61 -12.94 -22.55
CA ASP A 52 26.31 -14.18 -22.22
C ASP A 52 25.34 -15.38 -22.05
N LYS A 53 25.79 -16.48 -21.49
CA LYS A 53 24.98 -17.68 -21.27
C LYS A 53 24.12 -17.63 -19.99
N THR A 54 23.89 -16.47 -19.39
CA THR A 54 23.09 -16.33 -18.15
C THR A 54 21.71 -16.94 -18.29
N ALA A 55 20.95 -16.58 -19.35
CA ALA A 55 19.59 -17.09 -19.58
C ALA A 55 19.58 -18.61 -19.82
N GLN A 56 20.52 -19.12 -20.63
CA GLN A 56 20.63 -20.54 -20.91
C GLN A 56 20.87 -21.34 -19.62
N LYS A 57 21.87 -20.96 -18.83
CA LYS A 57 22.24 -21.65 -17.59
C LYS A 57 21.13 -21.58 -16.54
N LEU A 58 20.42 -20.44 -16.45
CA LEU A 58 19.25 -20.34 -15.57
C LEU A 58 18.16 -21.35 -15.96
N ASN A 59 17.83 -21.45 -17.25
CA ASN A 59 16.82 -22.39 -17.73
C ASN A 59 17.22 -23.85 -17.47
N GLU A 60 18.49 -24.19 -17.65
CA GLU A 60 19.04 -25.52 -17.31
C GLU A 60 18.84 -25.82 -15.82
N LEU A 61 19.12 -24.87 -14.92
CA LEU A 61 18.92 -25.03 -13.47
C LEU A 61 17.45 -25.15 -13.08
N ILE A 62 16.56 -24.37 -13.70
CA ILE A 62 15.11 -24.46 -13.48
C ILE A 62 14.60 -25.85 -13.79
N GLN A 63 15.07 -26.45 -14.91
CA GLN A 63 14.72 -27.81 -15.29
C GLN A 63 15.37 -28.85 -14.36
N GLN A 64 16.67 -28.72 -14.10
CA GLN A 64 17.43 -29.62 -13.24
C GLN A 64 16.82 -29.75 -11.85
N TYR A 65 16.41 -28.65 -11.25
CA TYR A 65 15.83 -28.62 -9.91
C TYR A 65 14.30 -28.78 -9.90
N ASN A 66 13.66 -28.85 -11.05
CA ASN A 66 12.19 -28.95 -11.22
C ASN A 66 11.44 -27.84 -10.47
N ILE A 67 11.88 -26.59 -10.65
CA ILE A 67 11.35 -25.41 -9.95
C ILE A 67 10.60 -24.43 -10.86
N SER A 68 10.17 -24.84 -12.03
CA SER A 68 9.48 -23.96 -13.00
C SER A 68 8.26 -23.25 -12.41
N GLN A 69 7.51 -23.91 -11.52
CA GLN A 69 6.35 -23.32 -10.85
C GLN A 69 6.70 -22.27 -9.78
N LYS A 70 7.97 -22.23 -9.35
CA LYS A 70 8.47 -21.28 -8.35
C LYS A 70 9.24 -20.11 -8.95
N VAL A 71 9.53 -20.11 -10.25
CA VAL A 71 10.35 -19.10 -10.91
C VAL A 71 9.51 -18.31 -11.92
N ARG A 72 9.38 -17.02 -11.70
CA ARG A 72 8.89 -16.09 -12.70
C ARG A 72 10.09 -15.45 -13.39
N TYR A 73 10.40 -15.95 -14.59
CA TYR A 73 11.46 -15.42 -15.45
C TYR A 73 10.92 -14.28 -16.32
N ILE A 74 11.67 -13.20 -16.42
CA ILE A 74 11.37 -12.06 -17.26
C ILE A 74 12.67 -11.61 -17.92
N GLU A 75 12.61 -11.35 -19.21
CA GLU A 75 13.71 -10.79 -19.98
C GLU A 75 13.37 -9.37 -20.45
N ASN A 76 14.30 -8.44 -20.24
CA ASN A 76 14.19 -7.11 -20.80
C ASN A 76 14.69 -7.12 -22.23
N GLU A 77 14.08 -6.34 -23.11
CA GLU A 77 14.50 -6.23 -24.52
C GLU A 77 15.87 -5.55 -24.66
N THR A 78 16.18 -4.65 -23.76
CA THR A 78 17.45 -3.92 -23.70
C THR A 78 17.90 -3.79 -22.25
N ASN A 79 19.18 -3.48 -22.02
CA ASN A 79 19.69 -3.24 -20.67
C ASN A 79 19.08 -1.96 -20.07
N MET A 80 18.09 -2.14 -19.19
CA MET A 80 17.33 -1.09 -18.54
C MET A 80 17.91 -0.65 -17.19
N LYS A 81 18.97 -1.27 -16.71
CA LYS A 81 19.65 -1.08 -15.43
C LYS A 81 18.93 -1.74 -14.25
N GLN A 82 19.70 -1.94 -13.19
CA GLN A 82 19.24 -2.64 -12.00
C GLN A 82 18.00 -2.01 -11.35
N ALA A 83 17.95 -0.67 -11.30
CA ALA A 83 16.83 0.05 -10.69
C ALA A 83 15.49 -0.22 -11.39
N TYR A 84 15.48 -0.23 -12.74
CA TYR A 84 14.28 -0.59 -13.50
C TYR A 84 13.84 -2.03 -13.22
N SER A 85 14.79 -2.95 -13.31
CA SER A 85 14.53 -4.38 -13.12
C SER A 85 13.99 -4.67 -11.72
N LYS A 86 14.58 -4.08 -10.67
CA LYS A 86 14.08 -4.20 -9.29
C LYS A 86 12.69 -3.56 -9.13
N TYR A 87 12.48 -2.34 -9.63
CA TYR A 87 11.16 -1.70 -9.59
C TYR A 87 10.09 -2.56 -10.25
N LYS A 88 10.36 -3.08 -11.45
CA LYS A 88 9.45 -3.98 -12.17
C LYS A 88 9.14 -5.24 -11.35
N ALA A 89 10.15 -5.84 -10.70
CA ALA A 89 9.96 -7.01 -9.85
C ALA A 89 9.11 -6.69 -8.61
N TYR A 90 9.33 -5.55 -7.96
CA TYR A 90 8.55 -5.15 -6.78
C TYR A 90 7.05 -4.98 -7.06
N GLN A 91 6.66 -4.60 -8.28
CA GLN A 91 5.24 -4.52 -8.66
C GLN A 91 4.55 -5.90 -8.76
N MET A 92 5.31 -7.01 -8.69
CA MET A 92 4.83 -8.39 -8.82
C MET A 92 4.83 -9.16 -7.50
N VAL A 93 5.28 -8.55 -6.41
CA VAL A 93 5.27 -9.19 -5.09
C VAL A 93 3.92 -9.02 -4.41
N GLY A 94 3.54 -9.97 -3.58
CA GLY A 94 2.37 -9.85 -2.69
C GLY A 94 2.68 -8.95 -1.51
N ASP A 95 1.68 -8.24 -0.99
CA ASP A 95 1.86 -7.29 0.11
C ASP A 95 2.43 -7.94 1.38
N ASN A 96 2.00 -9.17 1.67
CA ASN A 96 2.40 -9.95 2.85
C ASN A 96 3.56 -10.94 2.57
N GLU A 97 4.05 -10.99 1.35
CA GLU A 97 5.25 -11.77 1.04
C GLU A 97 6.49 -11.07 1.59
N VAL A 98 7.48 -11.83 2.00
CA VAL A 98 8.77 -11.29 2.41
C VAL A 98 9.71 -11.25 1.22
N VAL A 99 9.98 -10.05 0.73
CA VAL A 99 10.99 -9.81 -0.31
C VAL A 99 12.38 -10.08 0.26
N CYS A 100 13.18 -10.84 -0.47
CA CYS A 100 14.61 -11.03 -0.25
C CYS A 100 15.35 -10.47 -1.46
N ILE A 101 16.13 -9.42 -1.27
CA ILE A 101 16.94 -8.81 -2.34
C ILE A 101 18.22 -9.62 -2.47
N LEU A 102 18.37 -10.33 -3.59
CA LEU A 102 19.56 -11.11 -3.88
C LEU A 102 20.12 -10.67 -5.24
N ASP A 103 21.30 -10.07 -5.24
CA ASP A 103 21.93 -9.66 -6.48
C ASP A 103 22.39 -10.90 -7.29
N GLY A 104 22.39 -10.81 -8.62
CA GLY A 104 22.57 -11.99 -9.50
C GLY A 104 23.97 -12.63 -9.44
N ASP A 105 24.96 -11.92 -8.89
CA ASP A 105 26.35 -12.37 -8.70
C ASP A 105 26.65 -12.86 -7.28
N ASP A 106 25.68 -12.75 -6.34
CA ASP A 106 25.79 -13.10 -4.94
C ASP A 106 25.00 -14.37 -4.57
N TRP A 107 25.13 -14.87 -3.34
CA TRP A 107 24.41 -16.06 -2.87
C TRP A 107 24.14 -16.06 -1.36
N LEU A 108 23.20 -16.89 -0.92
CA LEU A 108 22.89 -17.11 0.49
C LEU A 108 24.01 -17.90 1.17
N LYS A 109 24.32 -17.53 2.41
CA LYS A 109 25.46 -18.09 3.18
C LYS A 109 25.34 -19.58 3.47
N HIS A 110 24.14 -20.07 3.79
CA HIS A 110 23.86 -21.45 4.17
C HIS A 110 22.41 -21.85 3.89
N ASP A 111 22.08 -23.13 4.08
CA ASP A 111 20.78 -23.73 3.77
C ASP A 111 19.64 -23.40 4.77
N ARG A 112 19.91 -22.64 5.83
CA ARG A 112 18.95 -22.25 6.88
C ARG A 112 18.70 -20.74 6.96
N VAL A 113 19.07 -19.98 5.96
CA VAL A 113 18.87 -18.52 5.95
C VAL A 113 17.40 -18.16 6.17
N LEU A 114 16.48 -18.82 5.47
CA LEU A 114 15.05 -18.55 5.61
C LEU A 114 14.49 -19.01 6.97
N ASN A 115 15.04 -20.06 7.57
CA ASN A 115 14.67 -20.47 8.93
C ASN A 115 15.07 -19.41 9.97
N VAL A 116 16.24 -18.79 9.81
CA VAL A 116 16.67 -17.68 10.66
C VAL A 116 15.73 -16.48 10.50
N LEU A 117 15.46 -16.05 9.27
CA LEU A 117 14.56 -14.94 8.99
C LEU A 117 13.14 -15.19 9.53
N ASN A 118 12.65 -16.42 9.43
CA ASN A 118 11.30 -16.78 9.88
C ASN A 118 11.07 -16.49 11.37
N GLN A 119 12.09 -16.60 12.23
CA GLN A 119 12.01 -16.27 13.66
C GLN A 119 11.70 -14.79 13.91
N TYR A 120 12.07 -13.91 12.97
CA TYR A 120 11.85 -12.47 13.08
C TYR A 120 10.53 -12.02 12.44
N TYR A 121 10.07 -12.72 11.40
CA TYR A 121 8.81 -12.39 10.72
C TYR A 121 7.59 -13.07 11.35
N GLU A 122 7.78 -14.17 12.09
CA GLU A 122 6.68 -14.81 12.82
C GLU A 122 5.97 -13.84 13.75
N ASN A 123 4.65 -13.94 13.80
CA ASN A 123 3.77 -13.08 14.61
C ASN A 123 3.90 -11.58 14.33
N GLU A 124 4.27 -11.21 13.11
CA GLU A 124 4.42 -9.81 12.66
C GLU A 124 5.33 -8.98 13.57
N LYS A 125 6.31 -9.62 14.19
CA LYS A 125 7.23 -8.95 15.11
C LYS A 125 8.03 -7.86 14.42
N TYR A 126 8.58 -8.19 13.23
CA TYR A 126 9.31 -7.26 12.39
C TYR A 126 8.77 -7.25 10.97
N HIS A 127 8.91 -6.13 10.28
CA HIS A 127 8.49 -5.95 8.88
C HIS A 127 9.69 -5.78 7.95
N ILE A 128 10.84 -5.39 8.48
CA ILE A 128 12.10 -5.29 7.75
C ILE A 128 13.18 -5.92 8.62
N VAL A 129 13.92 -6.82 8.02
CA VAL A 129 15.08 -7.48 8.64
C VAL A 129 16.26 -7.36 7.69
N THR A 130 17.36 -6.84 8.18
CA THR A 130 18.65 -6.85 7.47
C THR A 130 19.66 -7.64 8.27
N SER A 131 20.63 -8.25 7.60
CA SER A 131 21.63 -9.10 8.26
C SER A 131 23.05 -8.65 7.95
N ASN A 132 24.01 -9.36 8.48
CA ASN A 132 25.40 -9.22 8.11
C ASN A 132 25.75 -10.10 6.90
N PHE A 133 26.88 -9.84 6.29
CA PHE A 133 27.34 -10.56 5.11
C PHE A 133 28.85 -10.81 5.16
N ASP A 134 29.28 -11.88 4.49
CA ASP A 134 30.67 -12.14 4.18
C ASP A 134 31.05 -11.57 2.83
N ILE A 135 32.29 -11.23 2.66
CA ILE A 135 32.87 -10.86 1.36
C ILE A 135 33.61 -12.08 0.79
N TYR A 136 33.29 -12.44 -0.45
CA TYR A 136 34.03 -13.44 -1.22
C TYR A 136 34.87 -12.75 -2.30
N GLU A 137 36.19 -12.94 -2.22
CA GLU A 137 37.14 -12.36 -3.14
C GLU A 137 38.33 -13.29 -3.31
N ASN A 138 38.77 -13.51 -4.56
CA ASN A 138 39.94 -14.35 -4.87
C ASN A 138 39.91 -15.73 -4.20
N ASN A 139 38.76 -16.40 -4.23
CA ASN A 139 38.51 -17.72 -3.60
C ASN A 139 38.65 -17.75 -2.06
N LYS A 140 38.59 -16.62 -1.41
CA LYS A 140 38.61 -16.49 0.07
C LYS A 140 37.38 -15.77 0.54
N THR A 141 36.91 -16.15 1.73
CA THR A 141 35.78 -15.50 2.39
C THR A 141 36.29 -14.72 3.61
N TYR A 142 35.90 -13.46 3.69
CA TYR A 142 36.22 -12.55 4.79
C TYR A 142 34.96 -12.09 5.49
N GLN A 143 34.98 -12.05 6.82
CA GLN A 143 33.88 -11.49 7.60
C GLN A 143 33.94 -9.96 7.60
N THR A 144 32.80 -9.32 7.43
CA THR A 144 32.73 -7.83 7.40
C THR A 144 32.61 -7.18 8.76
N GLY A 145 32.26 -7.92 9.83
CA GLY A 145 32.24 -7.42 11.20
C GLY A 145 31.36 -6.20 11.47
N ARG A 146 30.30 -5.98 10.67
CA ARG A 146 29.35 -4.90 10.98
C ARG A 146 28.51 -5.28 12.19
N SER A 147 28.67 -4.55 13.30
CA SER A 147 27.96 -4.82 14.53
C SER A 147 26.64 -4.04 14.62
N ILE A 148 25.63 -4.65 15.26
CA ILE A 148 24.32 -4.08 15.58
C ILE A 148 24.40 -2.74 16.33
N LYS A 149 25.47 -2.50 17.09
CA LYS A 149 25.66 -1.27 17.87
C LYS A 149 25.54 0.01 17.05
N TYR A 150 25.71 -0.08 15.75
CA TYR A 150 25.54 1.07 14.83
C TYR A 150 24.07 1.42 14.62
N PHE A 151 23.18 0.43 14.63
CA PHE A 151 21.76 0.61 14.32
C PHE A 151 20.97 1.24 15.44
N ASP A 152 21.25 0.89 16.69
CA ASP A 152 20.54 1.45 17.86
C ASP A 152 20.73 2.96 18.01
N ASN A 153 21.91 3.46 17.62
CA ASN A 153 22.24 4.88 17.67
C ASN A 153 21.78 5.67 16.43
N VAL A 154 21.54 5.00 15.30
CA VAL A 154 21.27 5.61 13.99
C VAL A 154 19.77 5.73 13.70
N LEU A 155 18.94 4.95 14.37
CA LEU A 155 17.50 4.87 14.15
C LEU A 155 16.66 5.90 14.92
N SER A 156 17.25 6.99 15.43
CA SER A 156 16.43 8.17 15.76
C SER A 156 15.83 8.70 14.45
N GLU A 157 14.58 9.18 14.48
CA GLU A 157 13.74 9.50 13.30
C GLU A 157 14.39 10.34 12.18
N LYS A 158 15.56 10.92 12.43
CA LYS A 158 16.29 11.75 11.48
C LYS A 158 17.49 11.06 10.81
N GLN A 159 17.91 9.87 11.25
CA GLN A 159 19.26 9.35 10.96
C GLN A 159 19.34 8.28 9.85
N CYS A 160 18.26 7.63 9.45
CA CYS A 160 18.32 6.66 8.32
C CYS A 160 18.87 7.27 7.02
N ARG A 161 18.64 8.57 6.79
CA ARG A 161 19.19 9.31 5.65
C ARG A 161 20.62 9.80 5.85
N TYR A 162 21.04 10.06 7.10
CA TYR A 162 22.27 10.76 7.41
C TYR A 162 23.37 9.86 7.97
N ALA A 163 23.04 8.63 8.31
CA ALA A 163 24.04 7.66 8.67
C ALA A 163 24.54 7.00 7.41
N ASN A 164 25.79 7.25 7.05
CA ASN A 164 26.51 6.63 5.95
C ASN A 164 26.05 5.19 5.69
N TYR A 165 25.01 5.04 4.90
CA TYR A 165 24.35 3.82 4.44
C TYR A 165 24.68 2.58 5.27
N SER A 166 23.80 2.23 6.23
CA SER A 166 24.09 1.23 7.27
C SER A 166 23.38 -0.11 7.06
N PHE A 167 22.57 -0.25 6.00
CA PHE A 167 21.83 -1.49 5.75
C PHE A 167 22.76 -2.60 5.26
N GLY A 168 22.91 -3.66 6.08
CA GLY A 168 23.65 -4.86 5.70
C GLY A 168 22.90 -5.70 4.66
N HIS A 169 23.59 -6.59 3.98
CA HIS A 169 22.99 -7.70 3.23
C HIS A 169 22.77 -8.88 4.20
N LEU A 170 21.78 -9.71 4.08
CA LEU A 170 20.67 -9.71 3.15
C LEU A 170 19.64 -8.65 3.57
N LYS A 171 19.09 -7.93 2.58
CA LYS A 171 18.01 -6.96 2.81
C LYS A 171 16.69 -7.65 2.57
N THR A 172 15.81 -7.66 3.57
CA THR A 172 14.50 -8.29 3.48
C THR A 172 13.41 -7.40 4.06
N GLY A 173 12.18 -7.58 3.62
CA GLY A 173 11.03 -6.86 4.17
C GLY A 173 9.72 -7.23 3.51
N LEU A 174 8.60 -6.84 4.12
CA LEU A 174 7.27 -7.08 3.55
C LEU A 174 7.12 -6.41 2.20
N GLY A 175 6.51 -7.11 1.26
CA GLY A 175 6.33 -6.67 -0.13
C GLY A 175 5.59 -5.35 -0.25
N VAL A 176 4.67 -5.06 0.67
CA VAL A 176 3.94 -3.78 0.72
C VAL A 176 4.88 -2.57 0.69
N TYR A 177 6.02 -2.61 1.38
CA TYR A 177 6.96 -1.49 1.43
C TYR A 177 7.72 -1.33 0.10
N PHE A 178 8.21 -2.44 -0.48
CA PHE A 178 8.94 -2.41 -1.74
C PHE A 178 8.05 -2.00 -2.92
N LYS A 179 6.85 -2.54 -2.99
CA LYS A 179 5.84 -2.16 -3.98
C LYS A 179 5.45 -0.68 -3.89
N SER A 180 5.56 -0.12 -2.70
CA SER A 180 5.21 1.26 -2.38
C SER A 180 6.29 2.28 -2.69
N ILE A 181 7.47 1.86 -3.14
CA ILE A 181 8.53 2.80 -3.54
C ILE A 181 8.09 3.52 -4.83
N PRO A 182 7.98 4.85 -4.84
CA PRO A 182 7.62 5.58 -6.03
C PRO A 182 8.67 5.41 -7.15
N GLU A 183 8.23 5.30 -8.39
CA GLU A 183 9.11 5.10 -9.55
C GLU A 183 10.21 6.16 -9.66
N ASN A 184 9.87 7.42 -9.37
CA ASN A 184 10.81 8.52 -9.43
C ASN A 184 11.99 8.40 -8.44
N ARG A 185 11.85 7.54 -7.40
CA ARG A 185 12.94 7.25 -6.45
C ARG A 185 14.07 6.44 -7.08
N PHE A 186 13.75 5.69 -8.12
CA PHE A 186 14.70 4.92 -8.90
C PHE A 186 15.26 5.67 -10.10
N LYS A 187 14.99 6.98 -10.20
CA LYS A 187 15.42 7.82 -11.32
C LYS A 187 16.23 9.04 -10.88
N TYR A 188 17.20 9.39 -11.68
CA TYR A 188 17.94 10.64 -11.63
C TYR A 188 17.92 11.30 -13.01
N ASN A 189 17.52 12.57 -13.10
CA ASN A 189 17.33 13.27 -14.39
C ASN A 189 16.48 12.46 -15.40
N ASN A 190 15.38 11.87 -14.94
CA ASN A 190 14.46 11.01 -15.71
C ASN A 190 15.10 9.73 -16.28
N LYS A 191 16.32 9.38 -15.89
CA LYS A 191 16.99 8.12 -16.25
C LYS A 191 16.99 7.17 -15.05
N TRP A 192 16.82 5.87 -15.31
CA TRP A 192 16.92 4.85 -14.28
C TRP A 192 18.33 4.85 -13.66
N LEU A 193 18.37 4.68 -12.35
CA LEU A 193 19.63 4.62 -11.60
C LEU A 193 20.43 3.39 -12.05
N ASP A 194 21.70 3.61 -12.34
CA ASP A 194 22.68 2.55 -12.61
C ASP A 194 23.52 2.21 -11.38
N ARG A 195 23.39 2.99 -10.31
CA ARG A 195 24.10 2.85 -9.01
C ARG A 195 23.24 3.38 -7.86
N CYS A 196 23.66 3.14 -6.62
CA CYS A 196 22.95 3.57 -5.42
C CYS A 196 21.48 3.08 -5.36
N THR A 197 21.13 2.05 -6.12
CA THR A 197 19.77 1.48 -6.15
C THR A 197 19.37 0.98 -4.77
N ASP A 198 20.29 0.33 -4.08
CA ASP A 198 20.14 -0.17 -2.73
C ASP A 198 19.90 0.95 -1.70
N VAL A 199 20.52 2.12 -1.89
CA VAL A 199 20.27 3.31 -1.08
C VAL A 199 18.86 3.82 -1.34
N ALA A 200 18.49 3.99 -2.62
CA ALA A 200 17.18 4.50 -3.00
C ALA A 200 16.04 3.62 -2.45
N GLU A 201 16.17 2.29 -2.56
CA GLU A 201 15.15 1.36 -2.07
C GLU A 201 15.08 1.33 -0.54
N MET A 202 16.21 1.18 0.15
CA MET A 202 16.20 0.98 1.59
C MET A 202 15.90 2.25 2.38
N VAL A 203 16.28 3.43 1.86
CA VAL A 203 15.84 4.71 2.45
C VAL A 203 14.32 4.80 2.41
N CYS A 204 13.70 4.57 1.25
CA CYS A 204 12.24 4.60 1.13
C CYS A 204 11.56 3.56 2.02
N VAL A 205 12.01 2.31 1.96
CA VAL A 205 11.43 1.21 2.74
C VAL A 205 11.54 1.48 4.24
N SER A 206 12.68 2.01 4.72
CA SER A 206 12.86 2.34 6.14
C SER A 206 12.00 3.52 6.60
N GLU A 207 11.73 4.47 5.72
CA GLU A 207 10.86 5.62 6.02
C GLU A 207 9.38 5.24 6.06
N LEU A 208 8.98 4.26 5.23
CA LEU A 208 7.61 3.72 5.22
C LEU A 208 7.33 2.78 6.40
N CYS A 209 8.38 2.18 6.97
CA CYS A 209 8.26 1.23 8.06
C CYS A 209 8.37 1.92 9.42
N LYS A 210 7.57 1.48 10.40
CA LYS A 210 7.77 1.92 11.78
C LYS A 210 9.13 1.47 12.30
N LYS A 211 9.82 2.34 13.00
CA LYS A 211 11.15 2.07 13.60
C LYS A 211 11.17 0.74 14.39
N GLN A 212 10.13 0.50 15.20
CA GLN A 212 10.04 -0.71 16.04
C GLN A 212 9.83 -2.00 15.25
N LYS A 213 9.51 -1.87 13.97
CA LYS A 213 9.30 -2.98 13.04
C LYS A 213 10.49 -3.25 12.12
N LEU A 214 11.58 -2.50 12.29
CA LEU A 214 12.83 -2.68 11.56
C LEU A 214 13.91 -3.18 12.49
N ILE A 215 14.66 -4.20 12.07
CA ILE A 215 15.81 -4.75 12.82
C ILE A 215 16.95 -5.11 11.88
N GLN A 216 18.17 -4.90 12.34
CA GLN A 216 19.37 -5.54 11.80
C GLN A 216 19.81 -6.64 12.77
N ILE A 217 20.06 -7.83 12.25
CA ILE A 217 20.49 -9.00 13.01
C ILE A 217 21.98 -9.25 12.83
N ASP A 218 22.60 -9.90 13.81
CA ASP A 218 24.04 -10.23 13.78
C ASP A 218 24.38 -11.41 12.87
N ASP A 219 23.36 -12.22 12.51
CA ASP A 219 23.56 -13.38 11.67
C ASP A 219 24.14 -12.99 10.31
N VAL A 220 25.08 -13.78 9.84
CA VAL A 220 25.65 -13.67 8.48
C VAL A 220 24.84 -14.54 7.54
N LEU A 221 23.94 -13.92 6.78
CA LEU A 221 23.01 -14.64 5.91
C LEU A 221 23.34 -14.56 4.40
N TYR A 222 24.32 -13.75 4.05
CA TYR A 222 24.62 -13.38 2.66
C TYR A 222 26.11 -13.48 2.37
N VAL A 223 26.46 -13.77 1.14
CA VAL A 223 27.85 -13.71 0.63
C VAL A 223 27.90 -12.75 -0.54
N TYR A 224 28.58 -11.64 -0.33
CA TYR A 224 28.83 -10.61 -1.33
C TYR A 224 30.07 -10.96 -2.15
N ASN A 225 29.90 -11.19 -3.44
CA ASN A 225 30.97 -11.62 -4.34
C ASN A 225 31.65 -10.44 -5.03
N LYS A 226 32.87 -10.19 -4.64
CA LYS A 226 33.71 -9.15 -5.26
C LYS A 226 34.58 -9.67 -6.41
N THR A 227 34.72 -10.98 -6.59
CA THR A 227 35.68 -11.58 -7.54
C THR A 227 35.37 -11.21 -8.99
N ASN A 228 34.08 -11.11 -9.32
CA ASN A 228 33.57 -10.82 -10.65
C ASN A 228 32.53 -9.69 -10.61
N SER A 229 32.63 -8.79 -9.64
CA SER A 229 31.92 -7.53 -9.82
C SER A 229 32.33 -7.07 -11.21
N VAL A 230 31.37 -7.12 -12.17
CA VAL A 230 31.63 -6.72 -13.55
C VAL A 230 32.41 -5.44 -13.44
N LYS A 231 33.73 -5.54 -13.71
CA LYS A 231 34.53 -4.33 -13.90
C LYS A 231 33.86 -3.71 -15.10
N TYR A 232 33.00 -2.79 -14.81
CA TYR A 232 32.38 -1.98 -15.82
C TYR A 232 33.51 -1.17 -16.44
N GLU A 233 34.31 -1.80 -17.33
CA GLU A 233 35.42 -1.14 -18.06
C GLU A 233 34.94 0.06 -18.87
N ASN A 234 33.65 0.16 -19.09
CA ASN A 234 32.94 1.30 -19.68
C ASN A 234 31.83 1.88 -18.76
N SER A 235 31.81 1.54 -17.51
CA SER A 235 30.87 2.12 -16.57
C SER A 235 31.59 3.14 -15.72
N PHE A 236 30.88 4.15 -15.39
CA PHE A 236 31.16 5.25 -14.48
C PHE A 236 31.92 4.93 -13.18
N TYR A 237 32.26 3.66 -12.90
CA TYR A 237 32.87 3.21 -11.64
C TYR A 237 34.40 3.35 -11.56
N SER A 238 35.10 3.50 -12.67
CA SER A 238 36.58 3.52 -12.64
C SER A 238 37.18 4.85 -12.24
N SER A 239 36.41 5.94 -12.20
CA SER A 239 36.93 7.26 -11.86
C SER A 239 35.98 8.21 -11.16
N ASP A 240 34.73 7.79 -10.80
CA ASP A 240 33.72 8.78 -10.48
C ASP A 240 33.05 8.57 -9.11
N THR A 241 33.89 8.64 -8.06
CA THR A 241 33.44 8.90 -6.67
C THR A 241 32.50 10.10 -6.63
N ALA A 242 32.73 11.12 -7.43
CA ALA A 242 31.93 12.34 -7.49
C ALA A 242 30.51 12.08 -7.98
N GLN A 243 30.31 11.23 -8.99
CA GLN A 243 28.96 10.92 -9.47
C GLN A 243 28.21 10.00 -8.52
N HIS A 244 28.89 9.06 -7.86
CA HIS A 244 28.29 8.25 -6.81
C HIS A 244 27.82 9.13 -5.64
N GLU A 245 28.66 10.05 -5.19
CA GLU A 245 28.32 11.03 -4.15
C GLU A 245 27.18 11.95 -4.58
N LEU A 246 27.17 12.40 -5.84
CA LEU A 246 26.10 13.23 -6.38
C LEU A 246 24.75 12.52 -6.37
N ILE A 247 24.69 11.28 -6.87
CA ILE A 247 23.45 10.48 -6.87
C ILE A 247 23.02 10.16 -5.44
N ASN A 248 23.94 9.76 -4.58
CA ASN A 248 23.64 9.50 -3.17
C ASN A 248 23.10 10.75 -2.48
N THR A 249 23.74 11.91 -2.68
CA THR A 249 23.28 13.21 -2.18
C THR A 249 21.89 13.56 -2.72
N TYR A 250 21.65 13.32 -4.02
CA TYR A 250 20.33 13.52 -4.62
C TYR A 250 19.27 12.64 -3.94
N ILE A 251 19.53 11.34 -3.75
CA ILE A 251 18.60 10.42 -3.08
C ILE A 251 18.32 10.90 -1.65
N MET A 252 19.36 11.29 -0.91
CA MET A 252 19.23 11.75 0.47
C MET A 252 18.47 13.07 0.59
N ASN A 253 18.52 13.93 -0.43
CA ASN A 253 17.81 15.21 -0.47
C ASN A 253 16.37 15.11 -1.02
N GLN A 254 15.95 13.94 -1.52
CA GLN A 254 14.55 13.73 -1.90
C GLN A 254 13.63 13.94 -0.69
N PRO A 255 12.39 14.41 -0.88
CA PRO A 255 11.41 14.42 0.21
C PRO A 255 11.32 13.05 0.86
N LYS A 256 11.02 12.95 2.15
CA LYS A 256 10.84 11.63 2.79
C LYS A 256 9.77 10.82 2.06
N CYS A 257 9.96 9.51 1.97
CA CYS A 257 8.89 8.61 1.61
C CYS A 257 7.92 8.55 2.78
N HIS A 258 6.70 8.96 2.53
CA HIS A 258 5.62 8.90 3.51
C HIS A 258 4.50 8.03 2.96
N TYR A 259 3.57 7.68 3.82
CA TYR A 259 2.32 7.07 3.43
C TYR A 259 1.59 7.97 2.43
N VAL A 260 1.25 7.46 1.25
CA VAL A 260 0.61 8.25 0.18
C VAL A 260 -0.86 7.89 0.12
N LEU A 261 -1.71 8.90 0.31
CA LEU A 261 -3.08 8.89 -0.18
C LEU A 261 -3.14 9.76 -1.44
N PRO A 262 -4.05 9.51 -2.35
CA PRO A 262 -4.40 10.47 -3.40
C PRO A 262 -4.78 11.82 -2.82
N GLN A 263 -4.87 12.85 -3.66
CA GLN A 263 -5.38 14.16 -3.24
C GLN A 263 -6.65 13.98 -2.41
N SER A 264 -6.67 14.57 -1.22
CA SER A 264 -7.72 14.32 -0.23
C SER A 264 -8.57 15.56 -0.04
N TYR A 265 -9.87 15.35 0.07
CA TYR A 265 -10.84 16.39 0.36
C TYR A 265 -11.65 16.01 1.58
N ILE A 266 -11.79 16.94 2.51
CA ILE A 266 -12.58 16.75 3.72
C ILE A 266 -13.85 17.59 3.59
N ILE A 267 -14.99 16.95 3.60
CA ILE A 267 -16.28 17.61 3.64
C ILE A 267 -16.55 18.08 5.06
N HIS A 268 -16.63 19.39 5.27
CA HIS A 268 -16.75 19.99 6.60
C HIS A 268 -17.88 21.02 6.66
N ILE A 269 -18.63 20.99 7.76
CA ILE A 269 -19.69 21.97 8.02
C ILE A 269 -19.07 23.24 8.59
N LYS A 270 -19.22 24.36 7.88
CA LYS A 270 -18.65 25.63 8.29
C LYS A 270 -19.20 26.07 9.66
N GLY A 271 -18.32 26.34 10.62
CA GLY A 271 -18.66 26.79 11.97
C GLY A 271 -18.50 25.72 13.06
N GLU A 272 -18.30 24.46 12.71
CA GLU A 272 -18.04 23.37 13.66
C GLU A 272 -16.56 23.34 14.10
N THR A 273 -16.22 24.21 15.06
CA THR A 273 -14.81 24.47 15.44
C THR A 273 -14.12 23.27 16.09
N GLN A 274 -14.84 22.42 16.81
CA GLN A 274 -14.25 21.23 17.45
C GLN A 274 -13.86 20.18 16.40
N LEU A 275 -14.73 19.92 15.44
CA LEU A 275 -14.45 19.03 14.31
C LEU A 275 -13.28 19.57 13.50
N HIS A 276 -13.20 20.86 13.28
CA HIS A 276 -12.09 21.50 12.57
C HIS A 276 -10.73 21.22 13.24
N LYS A 277 -10.64 21.32 14.57
CA LYS A 277 -9.41 20.97 15.31
C LYS A 277 -9.06 19.50 15.17
N ASN A 278 -10.06 18.62 15.27
CA ASN A 278 -9.84 17.16 15.12
C ASN A 278 -9.31 16.80 13.73
N ILE A 279 -9.84 17.43 12.67
CA ILE A 279 -9.36 17.26 11.30
C ILE A 279 -7.86 17.55 11.22
N TYR A 280 -7.41 18.71 11.70
CA TYR A 280 -5.99 19.07 11.65
C TYR A 280 -5.13 18.06 12.41
N CYS A 281 -5.54 17.65 13.61
CA CYS A 281 -4.80 16.65 14.38
C CYS A 281 -4.70 15.31 13.67
N GLN A 282 -5.78 14.89 12.99
CA GLN A 282 -5.79 13.60 12.28
C GLN A 282 -5.02 13.67 10.95
N MET A 283 -5.13 14.77 10.23
CA MET A 283 -4.51 14.92 8.92
C MET A 283 -3.01 15.26 8.99
N ASP A 284 -2.51 15.77 10.11
CA ASP A 284 -1.06 15.93 10.34
C ASP A 284 -0.28 14.61 10.22
N PHE A 285 -0.94 13.47 10.45
CA PHE A 285 -0.34 12.15 10.19
C PHE A 285 -0.25 11.81 8.70
N ILE A 286 -1.01 12.50 7.87
CA ILE A 286 -1.09 12.24 6.43
C ILE A 286 -0.12 13.14 5.66
N GLN A 287 0.64 14.03 6.32
CA GLN A 287 1.64 14.88 5.66
C GLN A 287 2.74 14.03 4.98
N PRO A 288 3.16 14.40 3.77
CA PRO A 288 3.05 15.71 3.10
C PRO A 288 1.96 15.81 2.03
N TYR A 289 0.77 15.27 2.25
CA TYR A 289 -0.28 15.22 1.21
C TYR A 289 -1.01 16.53 1.06
N LYS A 290 -1.43 16.79 -0.18
CA LYS A 290 -2.39 17.84 -0.48
C LYS A 290 -3.75 17.37 0.02
N TRP A 291 -4.24 17.98 1.05
CA TRP A 291 -5.63 17.88 1.47
C TRP A 291 -6.24 19.26 1.57
N ASP A 292 -7.52 19.35 1.21
CA ASP A 292 -8.28 20.59 1.22
C ASP A 292 -9.59 20.37 1.98
N ILE A 293 -10.03 21.41 2.68
CA ILE A 293 -11.37 21.41 3.28
C ILE A 293 -12.36 21.93 2.24
N TYR A 294 -13.39 21.14 1.98
CA TYR A 294 -14.50 21.51 1.14
C TYR A 294 -15.74 21.75 2.01
N TYR A 295 -16.25 22.96 2.01
CA TYR A 295 -17.36 23.33 2.88
C TYR A 295 -18.68 22.77 2.37
N ALA A 296 -19.36 22.01 3.24
CA ALA A 296 -20.63 21.37 2.96
C ALA A 296 -21.76 22.38 2.73
N SER A 297 -22.68 22.00 1.87
CA SER A 297 -23.97 22.67 1.74
C SER A 297 -24.86 22.36 2.95
N THR A 298 -25.71 23.31 3.31
CA THR A 298 -26.65 23.14 4.42
C THR A 298 -28.03 22.70 3.92
N PRO A 299 -28.86 22.06 4.75
CA PRO A 299 -30.23 21.69 4.40
C PRO A 299 -31.07 22.87 3.86
N ASP A 300 -30.94 24.03 4.45
CA ASP A 300 -31.69 25.25 4.02
C ASP A 300 -31.34 25.64 2.57
N LYS A 301 -30.08 25.54 2.18
CA LYS A 301 -29.66 25.76 0.79
C LYS A 301 -30.25 24.75 -0.16
N ILE A 302 -30.41 23.51 0.28
CA ILE A 302 -31.02 22.47 -0.52
C ILE A 302 -32.50 22.70 -0.72
N GLN A 303 -33.25 23.12 0.32
CA GLN A 303 -34.65 23.50 0.17
C GLN A 303 -34.82 24.62 -0.84
N ALA A 304 -34.03 25.68 -0.73
CA ALA A 304 -34.07 26.77 -1.69
C ALA A 304 -33.73 26.34 -3.13
N LEU A 305 -32.80 25.34 -3.27
CA LEU A 305 -32.46 24.78 -4.58
C LEU A 305 -33.62 23.96 -5.16
N LEU A 306 -34.27 23.14 -4.35
CA LEU A 306 -35.41 22.31 -4.77
C LEU A 306 -36.59 23.20 -5.22
N GLU A 307 -36.88 24.24 -4.45
CA GLU A 307 -37.91 25.24 -4.80
C GLU A 307 -37.58 25.96 -6.10
N LYS A 308 -36.33 26.41 -6.28
CA LYS A 308 -35.88 27.09 -7.50
C LYS A 308 -35.96 26.19 -8.73
N LYS A 309 -35.67 24.90 -8.58
CA LYS A 309 -35.73 23.91 -9.66
C LYS A 309 -37.13 23.33 -9.87
N GLN A 310 -38.11 23.70 -9.05
CA GLN A 310 -39.47 23.16 -9.05
C GLN A 310 -39.50 21.63 -8.87
N ILE A 311 -38.54 21.08 -8.16
CA ILE A 311 -38.48 19.68 -7.85
C ILE A 311 -39.31 19.45 -6.58
N TYR A 312 -40.45 18.79 -6.73
CA TYR A 312 -41.30 18.40 -5.60
C TYR A 312 -40.97 16.97 -5.21
N ARG A 313 -40.65 16.78 -3.94
CA ARG A 313 -40.59 15.43 -3.37
C ARG A 313 -41.99 14.86 -3.27
N GLU A 314 -42.21 13.69 -3.83
CA GLU A 314 -43.36 12.89 -3.48
C GLU A 314 -43.17 12.38 -2.04
N THR A 315 -43.77 13.07 -1.09
CA THR A 315 -43.52 12.92 0.34
C THR A 315 -43.99 11.60 0.93
N ASN A 316 -44.73 10.75 0.22
CA ASN A 316 -45.42 9.59 0.80
C ASN A 316 -45.29 8.27 0.05
N GLU A 317 -44.70 8.20 -1.10
CA GLU A 317 -44.50 6.92 -1.78
C GLU A 317 -43.04 6.74 -2.20
N LEU A 318 -42.36 5.85 -1.47
CA LEU A 318 -41.13 5.24 -1.98
C LEU A 318 -41.41 4.66 -3.36
N SER A 319 -40.61 4.99 -4.37
CA SER A 319 -40.74 4.40 -5.70
C SER A 319 -40.84 2.87 -5.57
N HIS A 320 -41.55 2.21 -6.48
CA HIS A 320 -41.69 0.75 -6.46
C HIS A 320 -40.32 0.04 -6.40
N VAL A 321 -39.32 0.63 -6.98
CA VAL A 321 -37.92 0.21 -6.96
C VAL A 321 -37.34 0.30 -5.55
N ASN A 322 -37.55 1.42 -4.84
CA ASN A 322 -37.06 1.59 -3.45
C ASN A 322 -37.75 0.62 -2.48
N LYS A 323 -39.06 0.33 -2.65
CA LYS A 323 -39.77 -0.67 -1.83
C LYS A 323 -39.20 -2.08 -2.01
N GLN A 324 -38.87 -2.47 -3.24
CA GLN A 324 -38.20 -3.75 -3.51
C GLN A 324 -36.81 -3.79 -2.89
N HIS A 325 -36.02 -2.69 -2.98
CA HIS A 325 -34.68 -2.62 -2.43
C HIS A 325 -34.69 -2.61 -0.91
N MET A 326 -35.57 -1.85 -0.28
CA MET A 326 -35.73 -1.87 1.18
C MET A 326 -36.06 -3.26 1.69
N LYS A 327 -36.88 -4.00 0.96
CA LYS A 327 -37.20 -5.40 1.30
C LYS A 327 -36.02 -6.33 1.09
N LEU A 328 -35.28 -6.15 -0.01
CA LEU A 328 -34.08 -6.94 -0.33
C LEU A 328 -32.98 -6.75 0.71
N PHE A 329 -32.85 -5.54 1.24
CA PHE A 329 -31.79 -5.16 2.17
C PHE A 329 -32.25 -5.06 3.63
N ASN A 330 -33.48 -5.48 3.92
CA ASN A 330 -34.08 -5.42 5.27
C ASN A 330 -34.01 -4.03 5.93
N ILE A 331 -34.07 -2.96 5.13
CA ILE A 331 -34.00 -1.57 5.59
C ILE A 331 -35.42 -1.10 5.96
N GLN A 332 -35.66 -0.83 7.24
CA GLN A 332 -37.01 -0.46 7.72
C GLN A 332 -37.39 1.00 7.47
N LYS A 333 -36.43 1.91 7.35
CA LYS A 333 -36.62 3.34 7.07
C LYS A 333 -35.36 3.93 6.45
N ASP A 334 -35.36 4.10 5.15
CA ASP A 334 -34.38 5.01 4.52
C ASP A 334 -35.14 6.16 3.90
N HIS A 335 -34.97 7.33 4.49
CA HIS A 335 -35.48 8.56 3.93
C HIS A 335 -34.29 9.40 3.52
N CYS A 336 -34.22 9.77 2.26
CA CYS A 336 -33.29 10.78 1.80
C CYS A 336 -33.68 12.12 2.45
N THR A 337 -33.12 12.36 3.61
CA THR A 337 -33.34 13.61 4.38
C THR A 337 -32.70 14.79 3.67
N ASP A 338 -33.09 16.02 4.06
CA ASP A 338 -32.44 17.24 3.54
C ASP A 338 -30.95 17.27 3.85
N LYS A 339 -30.52 16.64 4.96
CA LYS A 339 -29.10 16.43 5.31
C LYS A 339 -28.41 15.50 4.30
N ALA A 340 -29.04 14.39 3.94
CA ALA A 340 -28.50 13.47 2.97
C ALA A 340 -28.41 14.11 1.57
N LEU A 341 -29.42 14.88 1.16
CA LEU A 341 -29.38 15.64 -0.09
C LEU A 341 -28.32 16.73 -0.05
N ALA A 342 -28.10 17.38 1.08
CA ALA A 342 -27.03 18.35 1.26
C ALA A 342 -25.65 17.71 1.07
N LEU A 343 -25.45 16.49 1.58
CA LEU A 343 -24.22 15.71 1.38
C LEU A 343 -24.03 15.32 -0.08
N ILE A 344 -25.09 14.85 -0.76
CA ILE A 344 -25.07 14.52 -2.18
C ILE A 344 -24.69 15.76 -3.01
N TRP A 345 -25.37 16.88 -2.79
CA TRP A 345 -25.06 18.13 -3.49
C TRP A 345 -23.64 18.60 -3.26
N THR A 346 -23.16 18.45 -2.03
CA THR A 346 -21.77 18.79 -1.67
C THR A 346 -20.78 17.93 -2.46
N ASN A 347 -20.99 16.62 -2.52
CA ASN A 347 -20.13 15.72 -3.29
C ASN A 347 -20.15 16.04 -4.79
N LEU A 348 -21.32 16.26 -5.39
CA LEU A 348 -21.43 16.66 -6.78
C LEU A 348 -20.70 17.97 -7.06
N SER A 349 -20.88 18.97 -6.18
CA SER A 349 -20.20 20.26 -6.29
C SER A 349 -18.69 20.12 -6.13
N LEU A 350 -18.22 19.27 -5.22
CA LEU A 350 -16.81 18.93 -5.06
C LEU A 350 -16.24 18.28 -6.33
N PHE A 351 -16.94 17.32 -6.94
CA PHE A 351 -16.46 16.65 -8.14
C PHE A 351 -16.37 17.61 -9.34
N HIS A 352 -17.33 18.52 -9.49
CA HIS A 352 -17.22 19.61 -10.46
C HIS A 352 -16.04 20.55 -10.19
N HIS A 353 -15.79 20.86 -8.90
CA HIS A 353 -14.65 21.68 -8.50
C HIS A 353 -13.32 20.99 -8.86
N ILE A 354 -13.20 19.68 -8.59
CA ILE A 354 -12.02 18.91 -8.93
C ILE A 354 -11.79 18.88 -10.44
N GLU A 355 -12.83 18.58 -11.21
CA GLU A 355 -12.71 18.54 -12.69
C GLU A 355 -12.27 19.88 -13.28
N LYS A 356 -12.69 20.98 -12.68
CA LYS A 356 -12.30 22.33 -13.12
C LYS A 356 -10.87 22.71 -12.74
N ASN A 357 -10.40 22.33 -11.54
CA ASN A 357 -9.17 22.85 -10.95
C ASN A 357 -8.03 21.82 -10.87
N ALA A 358 -8.33 20.55 -11.00
CA ALA A 358 -7.39 19.43 -10.88
C ALA A 358 -7.80 18.26 -11.81
N ALA A 359 -8.06 18.57 -13.08
CA ALA A 359 -8.59 17.64 -14.07
C ALA A 359 -7.62 16.46 -14.40
N ASP A 360 -6.35 16.60 -14.08
CA ASP A 360 -5.29 15.60 -14.26
C ASP A 360 -5.22 14.59 -13.10
N VAL A 361 -5.99 14.80 -12.01
CA VAL A 361 -5.99 13.90 -10.85
C VAL A 361 -6.89 12.69 -11.12
N ASP A 362 -6.28 11.52 -11.23
CA ASP A 362 -7.02 10.28 -11.50
C ASP A 362 -7.87 9.82 -10.30
N HIS A 363 -7.31 9.83 -9.10
CA HIS A 363 -8.00 9.40 -7.89
C HIS A 363 -8.01 10.49 -6.84
N VAL A 364 -9.11 10.59 -6.09
CA VAL A 364 -9.23 11.45 -4.91
C VAL A 364 -9.77 10.66 -3.74
N VAL A 365 -9.40 11.07 -2.54
CA VAL A 365 -10.04 10.58 -1.31
C VAL A 365 -11.02 11.62 -0.83
N VAL A 366 -12.22 11.20 -0.52
CA VAL A 366 -13.24 12.01 0.13
C VAL A 366 -13.44 11.52 1.54
N PHE A 367 -13.31 12.43 2.50
CA PHE A 367 -13.52 12.19 3.93
C PHE A 367 -14.71 12.99 4.45
N GLU A 368 -15.44 12.43 5.39
CA GLU A 368 -16.30 13.19 6.29
C GLU A 368 -15.47 13.80 7.44
N ASP A 369 -15.98 14.82 8.11
CA ASP A 369 -15.22 15.59 9.10
C ASP A 369 -15.17 14.95 10.50
N ASP A 370 -15.90 13.86 10.71
CA ASP A 370 -15.99 13.15 11.99
C ASP A 370 -15.27 11.80 11.98
N ILE A 371 -14.16 11.69 11.26
CA ILE A 371 -13.36 10.47 11.14
C ILE A 371 -12.14 10.46 12.04
N TYR A 372 -11.70 9.26 12.40
CA TYR A 372 -10.44 8.97 13.06
C TYR A 372 -9.64 7.95 12.27
N SER A 373 -8.33 8.13 12.19
CA SER A 373 -7.44 7.11 11.64
C SER A 373 -7.33 5.93 12.59
N SER A 374 -7.47 4.70 12.06
CA SER A 374 -7.22 3.49 12.84
C SER A 374 -5.72 3.23 13.00
N LYS A 375 -5.35 2.35 13.94
CA LYS A 375 -3.95 1.90 14.07
C LYS A 375 -3.40 1.28 12.77
N HIS A 376 -4.27 0.66 11.97
CA HIS A 376 -3.89 0.06 10.68
C HIS A 376 -3.50 1.11 9.64
N PHE A 377 -4.04 2.32 9.72
CA PHE A 377 -3.64 3.42 8.85
C PHE A 377 -2.15 3.72 8.97
N GLN A 378 -1.66 3.83 10.20
CA GLN A 378 -0.25 4.09 10.46
C GLN A 378 0.67 2.94 10.05
N GLU A 379 0.15 1.71 10.00
CA GLU A 379 0.93 0.52 9.73
C GLU A 379 1.01 0.18 8.25
N GLN A 380 0.04 0.57 7.44
CA GLN A 380 -0.14 -0.01 6.11
C GLN A 380 -0.59 0.95 5.01
N CYS A 381 -0.74 2.24 5.28
CA CYS A 381 -1.32 3.14 4.29
C CYS A 381 -0.30 3.71 3.31
N TYR A 382 -0.14 3.00 2.19
CA TYR A 382 0.44 3.55 0.97
C TYR A 382 -0.49 3.23 -0.19
N ILE A 383 -1.20 4.24 -0.66
CA ILE A 383 -2.20 4.12 -1.72
C ILE A 383 -1.95 5.22 -2.74
N ASN A 384 -1.40 4.87 -3.88
CA ASN A 384 -1.13 5.80 -4.99
C ASN A 384 -1.91 5.40 -6.25
N ASP A 385 -1.91 6.26 -7.26
CA ASP A 385 -2.63 6.02 -8.51
C ASP A 385 -2.21 4.74 -9.23
N HIS A 386 -0.95 4.32 -9.11
CA HIS A 386 -0.48 3.07 -9.72
C HIS A 386 -1.15 1.84 -9.08
N ILE A 387 -1.24 1.82 -7.73
CA ILE A 387 -1.91 0.76 -6.98
C ILE A 387 -3.43 0.80 -7.22
N LEU A 388 -3.97 1.99 -7.44
CA LEU A 388 -5.40 2.21 -7.71
C LEU A 388 -5.79 1.97 -9.17
N LYS A 389 -4.85 1.71 -10.06
CA LYS A 389 -5.14 1.43 -11.47
C LYS A 389 -6.26 0.40 -11.60
N ASN A 390 -7.28 0.72 -12.38
CA ASN A 390 -8.49 -0.08 -12.57
C ASN A 390 -9.36 -0.27 -11.30
N LYS A 391 -9.25 0.62 -10.31
CA LYS A 391 -10.12 0.63 -9.13
C LYS A 391 -10.91 1.93 -9.10
N ASP A 392 -12.22 1.84 -9.31
CA ASP A 392 -13.03 3.04 -9.44
C ASP A 392 -13.55 3.55 -8.10
N VAL A 393 -14.00 2.66 -7.23
CA VAL A 393 -14.52 2.98 -5.89
C VAL A 393 -13.81 2.10 -4.87
N VAL A 394 -13.15 2.70 -3.88
CA VAL A 394 -12.45 1.96 -2.81
C VAL A 394 -12.86 2.49 -1.45
N TYR A 395 -13.49 1.66 -0.66
CA TYR A 395 -13.82 1.97 0.73
C TYR A 395 -12.58 1.80 1.62
N LEU A 396 -12.14 2.88 2.26
CA LEU A 396 -11.08 2.89 3.27
C LEU A 396 -11.63 2.76 4.69
N GLY A 397 -12.89 3.11 4.86
CA GLY A 397 -13.67 2.95 6.08
C GLY A 397 -15.15 2.87 5.72
N CYS A 398 -15.79 1.81 6.14
CA CYS A 398 -17.21 1.57 5.93
C CYS A 398 -17.73 0.60 6.98
N HIS A 399 -19.06 0.56 7.16
CA HIS A 399 -19.71 -0.44 7.97
C HIS A 399 -20.22 -1.58 7.10
N ASN A 400 -20.07 -2.79 7.59
CA ASN A 400 -20.70 -3.97 7.05
C ASN A 400 -21.04 -4.89 8.24
N GLU A 401 -22.20 -5.53 8.23
CA GLU A 401 -22.62 -6.44 9.30
C GLU A 401 -21.66 -7.61 9.53
N GLU A 402 -20.87 -7.98 8.51
CA GLU A 402 -19.87 -9.05 8.60
C GLU A 402 -18.42 -8.57 8.72
N GLN A 403 -18.17 -7.28 8.63
CA GLN A 403 -16.80 -6.81 8.82
C GLN A 403 -16.39 -6.93 10.28
N THR A 404 -15.75 -8.06 10.54
CA THR A 404 -14.81 -8.10 11.64
C THR A 404 -13.76 -7.03 11.38
N ILE A 405 -13.53 -6.13 12.33
CA ILE A 405 -12.43 -5.17 12.36
C ILE A 405 -11.06 -5.88 12.23
N TYR A 406 -11.07 -7.17 12.44
CA TYR A 406 -9.97 -8.10 12.24
C TYR A 406 -10.03 -8.63 10.81
N GLY A 407 -9.10 -8.15 9.99
CA GLY A 407 -8.93 -8.70 8.65
C GLY A 407 -8.87 -10.22 8.70
N ARG A 408 -9.77 -10.88 8.00
CA ARG A 408 -9.42 -12.21 7.52
C ARG A 408 -8.13 -12.03 6.74
N THR A 409 -7.24 -12.97 6.84
CA THR A 409 -6.00 -13.08 6.09
C THR A 409 -6.28 -13.12 4.57
N ALA A 410 -6.74 -12.00 4.02
CA ALA A 410 -6.80 -11.82 2.60
C ALA A 410 -5.37 -11.56 2.14
N SER A 411 -4.91 -12.32 1.17
CA SER A 411 -3.59 -12.14 0.56
C SER A 411 -3.46 -10.79 -0.18
N GLU A 412 -4.57 -10.09 -0.37
CA GLU A 412 -4.65 -8.87 -1.16
C GLU A 412 -5.08 -7.67 -0.32
N LYS A 413 -4.37 -6.56 -0.50
CA LYS A 413 -4.61 -5.27 0.14
C LYS A 413 -5.99 -4.67 -0.21
N PHE A 414 -6.42 -4.85 -1.45
CA PHE A 414 -7.72 -4.43 -1.96
C PHE A 414 -8.56 -5.64 -2.31
N VAL A 415 -9.64 -5.81 -1.60
CA VAL A 415 -10.56 -6.93 -1.82
C VAL A 415 -11.67 -6.45 -2.75
N PRO A 416 -11.86 -7.09 -3.92
CA PRO A 416 -12.95 -6.74 -4.82
C PRO A 416 -14.31 -6.99 -4.16
N ILE A 417 -15.28 -6.14 -4.46
CA ILE A 417 -16.66 -6.25 -4.01
C ILE A 417 -17.52 -6.67 -5.20
N GLY A 418 -18.08 -7.86 -5.14
CA GLY A 418 -18.97 -8.41 -6.16
C GLY A 418 -20.39 -7.82 -6.11
N LYS A 419 -21.20 -8.15 -7.14
CA LYS A 419 -22.62 -7.75 -7.16
C LYS A 419 -23.46 -8.41 -6.07
N ASP A 420 -23.07 -9.60 -5.64
CA ASP A 420 -23.80 -10.39 -4.64
C ASP A 420 -23.26 -10.20 -3.22
N ASP A 421 -22.26 -9.34 -3.05
CA ASP A 421 -21.68 -9.05 -1.75
C ASP A 421 -22.62 -8.16 -0.92
N PHE A 422 -22.42 -8.22 0.42
CA PHE A 422 -23.17 -7.43 1.38
C PHE A 422 -23.13 -5.92 1.09
N LEU A 423 -24.06 -5.20 1.67
CA LEU A 423 -24.09 -3.74 1.63
C LEU A 423 -22.96 -3.16 2.45
N TYR A 424 -22.38 -2.09 1.95
CA TYR A 424 -21.38 -1.28 2.62
C TYR A 424 -21.98 0.06 2.97
N TYR A 425 -22.09 0.33 4.28
CA TYR A 425 -22.66 1.57 4.81
C TYR A 425 -21.55 2.53 5.22
N GLY A 426 -21.84 3.84 5.13
CA GLY A 426 -20.91 4.89 5.54
C GLY A 426 -19.85 5.15 4.48
N THR A 427 -19.91 6.33 3.91
CA THR A 427 -18.95 6.83 2.92
C THR A 427 -17.92 7.76 3.54
N TYR A 428 -17.65 7.58 4.84
CA TYR A 428 -16.82 8.50 5.60
C TYR A 428 -15.34 8.53 5.19
N ALA A 429 -14.88 7.54 4.43
CA ALA A 429 -13.54 7.54 3.81
C ALA A 429 -13.56 6.68 2.53
N VAL A 430 -13.65 7.32 1.38
CA VAL A 430 -13.80 6.65 0.07
C VAL A 430 -12.82 7.24 -0.93
N ILE A 431 -12.15 6.37 -1.70
CA ILE A 431 -11.39 6.77 -2.89
C ILE A 431 -12.31 6.64 -4.11
N LEU A 432 -12.30 7.66 -4.94
CA LEU A 432 -13.04 7.69 -6.20
C LEU A 432 -12.12 8.01 -7.37
N SER A 433 -12.14 7.15 -8.40
CA SER A 433 -11.47 7.40 -9.67
C SER A 433 -12.12 8.58 -10.42
N LYS A 434 -11.41 9.18 -11.36
CA LYS A 434 -12.00 10.18 -12.28
C LYS A 434 -13.22 9.61 -13.00
N LYS A 435 -13.16 8.34 -13.43
CA LYS A 435 -14.27 7.63 -14.05
C LYS A 435 -15.49 7.57 -13.14
N ALA A 436 -15.30 7.20 -11.87
CA ALA A 436 -16.38 7.14 -10.88
C ALA A 436 -17.00 8.52 -10.61
N ARG A 437 -16.16 9.55 -10.42
CA ARG A 437 -16.63 10.93 -10.22
C ARG A 437 -17.47 11.42 -11.41
N ASN A 438 -16.97 11.23 -12.63
CA ASN A 438 -17.67 11.64 -13.84
C ASN A 438 -19.00 10.90 -14.03
N TYR A 439 -19.02 9.60 -13.72
CA TYR A 439 -20.26 8.83 -13.73
C TYR A 439 -21.30 9.38 -12.75
N ILE A 440 -20.88 9.63 -11.50
CA ILE A 440 -21.77 10.20 -10.46
C ILE A 440 -22.29 11.57 -10.89
N VAL A 441 -21.41 12.43 -11.42
CA VAL A 441 -21.81 13.76 -11.92
C VAL A 441 -22.78 13.68 -13.08
N SER A 442 -22.60 12.71 -13.99
CA SER A 442 -23.48 12.55 -15.15
C SER A 442 -24.93 12.19 -14.80
N LEU A 443 -25.14 11.58 -13.65
CA LEU A 443 -26.48 11.27 -13.14
C LEU A 443 -27.23 12.55 -12.70
N GLY A 444 -26.48 13.52 -12.18
CA GLY A 444 -27.02 14.79 -11.74
C GLY A 444 -27.80 14.74 -10.43
N PHE A 445 -28.03 15.90 -9.83
CA PHE A 445 -28.70 16.01 -8.53
C PHE A 445 -30.14 15.53 -8.56
N ASP A 446 -30.85 15.83 -9.65
CA ASP A 446 -32.28 15.52 -9.83
C ASP A 446 -32.52 14.00 -9.78
N TYR A 447 -31.59 13.22 -10.34
CA TYR A 447 -31.62 11.75 -10.27
C TYR A 447 -31.65 11.23 -8.82
N PHE A 448 -30.83 11.79 -7.96
CA PHE A 448 -30.78 11.38 -6.54
C PHE A 448 -32.05 11.75 -5.79
N VAL A 449 -32.64 12.90 -6.10
CA VAL A 449 -33.91 13.31 -5.52
C VAL A 449 -35.04 12.36 -5.94
N GLU A 450 -35.13 12.04 -7.23
CA GLU A 450 -36.13 11.12 -7.78
C GLU A 450 -35.99 9.69 -7.21
N LYS A 451 -34.76 9.20 -7.08
CA LYS A 451 -34.51 7.85 -6.52
C LYS A 451 -34.67 7.79 -5.00
N ASN A 452 -34.71 8.94 -4.32
CA ASN A 452 -34.88 9.08 -2.87
C ASN A 452 -33.89 8.22 -2.05
N VAL A 453 -32.64 8.14 -2.50
CA VAL A 453 -31.59 7.31 -1.91
C VAL A 453 -30.52 8.20 -1.25
N SER A 454 -30.07 7.85 -0.04
CA SER A 454 -28.96 8.54 0.60
C SER A 454 -27.63 8.28 -0.12
N TYR A 455 -26.64 9.16 0.06
CA TYR A 455 -25.34 9.01 -0.58
C TYR A 455 -24.64 7.71 -0.17
N ASP A 456 -24.75 7.31 1.09
CA ASP A 456 -24.21 6.03 1.57
C ASP A 456 -24.77 4.83 0.83
N MET A 457 -26.08 4.85 0.59
CA MET A 457 -26.77 3.79 -0.14
C MET A 457 -26.58 3.91 -1.67
N PHE A 458 -26.27 5.12 -2.15
CA PHE A 458 -26.14 5.39 -3.56
C PHE A 458 -25.01 4.59 -4.22
N LEU A 459 -23.86 4.48 -3.59
CA LEU A 459 -22.75 3.66 -4.09
C LEU A 459 -23.13 2.18 -4.17
N ASN A 460 -23.89 1.69 -3.19
CA ASN A 460 -24.47 0.34 -3.25
C ASN A 460 -25.51 0.22 -4.37
N TYR A 461 -26.35 1.23 -4.53
CA TYR A 461 -27.37 1.27 -5.58
C TYR A 461 -26.73 1.17 -6.98
N ILE A 462 -25.69 1.97 -7.26
CA ILE A 462 -24.93 1.89 -8.51
C ILE A 462 -24.40 0.48 -8.74
N ARG A 463 -23.76 -0.09 -7.73
CA ARG A 463 -23.12 -1.41 -7.81
C ARG A 463 -24.11 -2.54 -8.10
N LEU A 464 -25.29 -2.48 -7.47
CA LEU A 464 -26.26 -3.60 -7.46
C LEU A 464 -27.28 -3.49 -8.57
N ILE A 465 -27.64 -2.30 -9.00
CA ILE A 465 -28.86 -2.06 -9.76
C ILE A 465 -28.61 -1.44 -11.12
N GLU A 466 -27.62 -0.55 -11.25
CA GLU A 466 -27.32 0.08 -12.52
C GLU A 466 -26.69 -0.94 -13.48
N LEU A 467 -27.51 -1.44 -14.41
CA LEU A 467 -27.12 -2.47 -15.38
C LEU A 467 -25.97 -2.04 -16.31
N ASN A 468 -25.85 -0.73 -16.56
CA ASN A 468 -24.83 -0.15 -17.43
C ASN A 468 -23.63 0.41 -16.67
N CYS A 469 -23.54 0.17 -15.36
CA CYS A 469 -22.42 0.62 -14.56
C CYS A 469 -21.24 -0.34 -14.77
N ASP A 470 -20.17 0.16 -15.38
CA ASP A 470 -18.90 -0.57 -15.57
C ASP A 470 -17.86 -0.20 -14.52
N LEU A 471 -18.28 0.42 -13.39
CA LEU A 471 -17.41 0.77 -12.27
C LEU A 471 -17.02 -0.47 -11.48
N THR A 472 -15.76 -0.48 -11.05
CA THR A 472 -15.22 -1.52 -10.17
C THR A 472 -15.25 -1.05 -8.73
N PHE A 473 -15.61 -1.95 -7.81
CA PHE A 473 -15.75 -1.66 -6.39
C PHE A 473 -14.79 -2.53 -5.58
N TYR A 474 -14.13 -1.91 -4.62
CA TYR A 474 -13.19 -2.55 -3.71
C TYR A 474 -13.38 -2.05 -2.28
N LYS A 475 -12.96 -2.86 -1.32
CA LYS A 475 -12.70 -2.44 0.05
C LYS A 475 -11.25 -2.63 0.38
N TYR A 476 -10.71 -1.77 1.24
CA TYR A 476 -9.41 -2.00 1.82
C TYR A 476 -9.49 -3.17 2.82
N GLN A 477 -8.46 -3.97 2.89
CA GLN A 477 -8.39 -5.17 3.75
C GLN A 477 -8.70 -4.87 5.22
N TYR A 478 -8.28 -3.70 5.71
CA TYR A 478 -8.53 -3.21 7.05
C TYR A 478 -9.31 -1.90 7.02
N GLN A 479 -10.07 -1.61 8.06
CA GLN A 479 -10.62 -0.28 8.22
C GLN A 479 -9.50 0.69 8.58
N LEU A 480 -9.16 1.58 7.66
CA LEU A 480 -8.14 2.61 7.88
C LEU A 480 -8.70 3.81 8.63
N PHE A 481 -9.99 4.09 8.46
CA PHE A 481 -10.70 5.18 9.08
C PHE A 481 -11.99 4.69 9.74
N ILE A 482 -12.32 5.31 10.86
CA ILE A 482 -13.47 4.98 11.70
C ILE A 482 -14.19 6.29 12.00
N PRO A 483 -15.55 6.35 11.97
CA PRO A 483 -16.27 7.57 12.31
C PRO A 483 -16.18 7.87 13.80
N GLU A 484 -16.28 9.14 14.18
CA GLU A 484 -16.41 9.55 15.57
C GLU A 484 -17.73 9.05 16.14
N VAL A 485 -17.65 8.32 17.24
CA VAL A 485 -18.83 7.88 17.97
C VAL A 485 -19.14 8.93 19.05
N ARG A 486 -19.99 9.91 18.74
CA ARG A 486 -20.38 10.95 19.69
C ARG A 486 -21.16 10.34 20.88
N LYS A 487 -20.77 10.71 22.10
CA LYS A 487 -21.26 10.13 23.36
C LYS A 487 -22.79 10.14 23.60
N ASN A 488 -23.60 10.84 22.79
CA ASN A 488 -25.02 11.06 23.07
C ASN A 488 -25.96 10.88 21.86
N GLY A 489 -25.59 10.15 20.80
CA GLY A 489 -26.43 9.95 19.62
C GLY A 489 -27.05 8.55 19.50
N ILE A 490 -28.19 8.45 18.81
CA ILE A 490 -28.84 7.16 18.46
C ILE A 490 -27.89 6.25 17.69
N GLN A 491 -26.98 6.81 16.93
CA GLN A 491 -25.93 6.07 16.24
C GLN A 491 -24.97 5.41 17.21
N GLN A 492 -24.61 6.06 18.33
CA GLN A 492 -23.70 5.48 19.31
C GLN A 492 -24.23 4.18 19.91
N GLN A 493 -25.54 4.12 20.21
CA GLN A 493 -26.11 2.92 20.79
C GLN A 493 -26.04 1.76 19.79
N ARG A 494 -26.30 2.02 18.51
CA ARG A 494 -26.12 1.03 17.43
C ARG A 494 -24.66 0.60 17.25
N TYR A 495 -23.71 1.53 17.33
CA TYR A 495 -22.28 1.23 17.26
C TYR A 495 -21.81 0.44 18.48
N ASN A 496 -22.18 0.86 19.68
CA ASN A 496 -21.84 0.14 20.91
C ASN A 496 -22.40 -1.28 20.90
N ASP A 497 -23.63 -1.47 20.41
CA ASP A 497 -24.25 -2.79 20.30
C ASP A 497 -23.56 -3.65 19.24
N PHE A 498 -23.13 -3.05 18.12
CA PHE A 498 -22.41 -3.75 17.08
C PHE A 498 -21.00 -4.17 17.54
N TYR A 499 -20.24 -3.26 18.14
CA TYR A 499 -18.88 -3.55 18.59
C TYR A 499 -18.83 -4.38 19.87
N SER A 500 -19.79 -4.22 20.79
CA SER A 500 -19.87 -5.06 21.99
C SER A 500 -20.22 -6.51 21.66
N LYS A 501 -21.09 -6.74 20.69
CA LYS A 501 -21.40 -8.10 20.20
C LYS A 501 -20.19 -8.80 19.58
N GLN A 502 -19.21 -8.05 19.13
CA GLN A 502 -17.96 -8.60 18.56
C GLN A 502 -16.80 -8.63 19.56
N HIS A 503 -17.03 -8.36 20.83
CA HIS A 503 -15.99 -8.26 21.87
C HIS A 503 -14.84 -7.28 21.52
N ILE A 504 -15.17 -6.20 20.83
CA ILE A 504 -14.19 -5.23 20.38
C ILE A 504 -14.16 -4.05 21.34
N ASP A 505 -13.04 -3.87 22.02
CA ASP A 505 -12.79 -2.65 22.79
C ASP A 505 -12.21 -1.56 21.87
N LEU A 506 -13.07 -0.64 21.47
CA LEU A 506 -12.71 0.48 20.60
C LEU A 506 -11.54 1.30 21.16
N ARG A 507 -11.38 1.38 22.48
CA ARG A 507 -10.28 2.11 23.13
C ARG A 507 -8.90 1.60 22.72
N ASN A 508 -8.78 0.35 22.32
CA ASN A 508 -7.55 -0.25 21.83
C ASN A 508 -7.27 0.05 20.35
N TYR A 509 -8.22 0.67 19.64
CA TYR A 509 -8.11 0.99 18.21
C TYR A 509 -7.87 2.47 17.94
N PHE A 510 -8.18 3.34 18.91
CA PHE A 510 -7.92 4.76 18.77
C PHE A 510 -6.45 5.06 19.08
N ILE A 511 -5.83 5.83 18.22
CA ILE A 511 -4.61 6.52 18.59
C ILE A 511 -5.08 7.68 19.45
N THR A 512 -4.93 7.54 20.75
CA THR A 512 -5.01 8.69 21.65
C THR A 512 -3.85 9.62 21.33
N VAL A 513 -4.11 10.61 20.50
CA VAL A 513 -3.22 11.78 20.42
C VAL A 513 -3.49 12.57 21.68
N PRO A 514 -2.49 12.81 22.53
CA PRO A 514 -2.67 13.71 23.66
C PRO A 514 -3.09 15.07 23.10
N ILE A 515 -4.26 15.53 23.47
CA ILE A 515 -4.67 16.92 23.22
C ILE A 515 -3.85 17.75 24.18
N HIS A 516 -2.76 18.34 23.71
CA HIS A 516 -2.04 19.39 24.42
C HIS A 516 -2.70 20.74 24.21
#